data_1f7561655539977003ff82a0c9745f53
#
_entry.id   1f7561655539977003ff82a0c9745f53
#
_cell.length_a   1.000
_cell.length_b   1.000
_cell.length_c   1.000
_cell.angle_alpha   90.00
_cell.angle_beta   90.00
_cell.angle_gamma   90.00
#
_symmetry.space_group_name_H-M   'P 1'
#
loop_
_entity.id
_entity.type
_entity.pdbx_description
1 polymer ?
#
loop_
_entity_poly.entity_id
_entity_poly.type
_entity_poly.pdbx_seq_one_letter_code
_entity_poly.pdbx_strand_id
1 'polypeptide(L)'
;MGRMGIALPPVPKGKRKVPVYAAALAEELNKDMEPLLGLLTGESMEFLVRLTEGKKVTLADCLGMLGELDVYFACGLADLEDFDEGVIRLTPEAGKCAEICSQKNRRQQIEVIVKLESNMKRFLNMYGVMEAEKLLPLLNSYTGCSMEMEEFYDKVLVPNACWDNSTVLKMEGDEIIYVSILEEEDAEWVLSQRAEFDV
;
A
#
# COMPACT_ATOMS: atom_id res chain seq x y z
N MET A 1 -20.75 2.78 0.78
CA MET A 1 -19.61 1.85 0.98
C MET A 1 -19.38 1.04 -0.27
N GLY A 2 -18.48 1.49 -1.11
CA GLY A 2 -18.00 0.71 -2.25
C GLY A 2 -16.88 -0.19 -1.79
N ARG A 3 -17.18 -1.40 -1.33
CA ARG A 3 -16.17 -2.46 -1.27
C ARG A 3 -15.55 -2.52 -2.65
N MET A 4 -14.20 -2.44 -2.74
CA MET A 4 -13.51 -2.86 -3.94
C MET A 4 -13.97 -4.28 -4.28
N GLY A 5 -14.99 -4.34 -5.14
CA GLY A 5 -15.64 -5.59 -5.49
C GLY A 5 -14.90 -6.27 -6.61
N ILE A 6 -13.67 -6.74 -6.32
CA ILE A 6 -13.21 -7.88 -7.09
C ILE A 6 -14.14 -9.00 -6.68
N ALA A 7 -15.06 -9.39 -7.56
CA ALA A 7 -15.79 -10.64 -7.39
C ALA A 7 -14.77 -11.77 -7.53
N LEU A 8 -14.07 -12.06 -6.43
CA LEU A 8 -13.14 -13.17 -6.40
C LEU A 8 -13.91 -14.44 -6.80
N PRO A 9 -13.42 -15.20 -7.76
CA PRO A 9 -14.05 -16.46 -8.12
C PRO A 9 -14.12 -17.36 -6.87
N PRO A 10 -15.18 -18.16 -6.69
CA PRO A 10 -15.35 -18.98 -5.50
C PRO A 10 -14.15 -19.93 -5.31
N VAL A 11 -13.56 -19.90 -4.11
CA VAL A 11 -12.39 -20.72 -3.76
C VAL A 11 -12.69 -22.20 -4.00
N PRO A 12 -11.98 -22.90 -4.89
CA PRO A 12 -12.26 -24.28 -5.19
C PRO A 12 -11.86 -25.19 -4.05
N LYS A 13 -12.72 -26.14 -3.70
CA LYS A 13 -12.41 -27.17 -2.70
C LYS A 13 -11.50 -28.24 -3.30
N GLY A 14 -10.27 -28.35 -2.80
CA GLY A 14 -9.31 -29.41 -3.13
C GLY A 14 -8.09 -28.97 -3.93
N LYS A 15 -6.92 -29.58 -3.63
CA LYS A 15 -5.59 -29.23 -4.17
C LYS A 15 -5.48 -29.23 -5.71
N ARG A 16 -6.26 -30.06 -6.41
CA ARG A 16 -6.23 -30.14 -7.90
C ARG A 16 -6.90 -28.95 -8.59
N LYS A 17 -7.61 -28.11 -7.86
CA LYS A 17 -8.33 -26.94 -8.39
C LYS A 17 -7.54 -25.64 -8.23
N VAL A 18 -6.42 -25.66 -7.50
CA VAL A 18 -5.58 -24.47 -7.28
C VAL A 18 -5.08 -23.85 -8.60
N PRO A 19 -4.55 -24.62 -9.58
CA PRO A 19 -4.13 -24.04 -10.85
C PRO A 19 -5.27 -23.38 -11.64
N VAL A 20 -6.47 -23.97 -11.61
CA VAL A 20 -7.65 -23.42 -12.29
C VAL A 20 -8.11 -22.11 -11.63
N TYR A 21 -8.08 -22.08 -10.30
CA TYR A 21 -8.39 -20.87 -9.55
C TYR A 21 -7.37 -19.76 -9.79
N ALA A 22 -6.08 -20.10 -9.76
CA ALA A 22 -5.00 -19.15 -10.04
C ALA A 22 -5.12 -18.56 -11.45
N ALA A 23 -5.43 -19.41 -12.46
CA ALA A 23 -5.66 -18.94 -13.82
C ALA A 23 -6.87 -18.01 -13.95
N ALA A 24 -7.99 -18.34 -13.27
CA ALA A 24 -9.16 -17.49 -13.27
C ALA A 24 -8.92 -16.15 -12.56
N LEU A 25 -8.18 -16.16 -11.45
CA LEU A 25 -7.78 -14.94 -10.74
C LEU A 25 -6.87 -14.08 -11.59
N ALA A 26 -5.86 -14.68 -12.24
CA ALA A 26 -4.97 -13.98 -13.15
C ALA A 26 -5.73 -13.38 -14.35
N GLU A 27 -6.74 -14.08 -14.88
CA GLU A 27 -7.60 -13.56 -15.94
C GLU A 27 -8.41 -12.33 -15.49
N GLU A 28 -8.99 -12.36 -14.29
CA GLU A 28 -9.72 -11.20 -13.75
C GLU A 28 -8.79 -10.01 -13.48
N LEU A 29 -7.63 -10.24 -12.86
CA LEU A 29 -6.62 -9.19 -12.64
C LEU A 29 -6.11 -8.60 -13.96
N ASN A 30 -5.98 -9.41 -15.02
CA ASN A 30 -5.57 -8.93 -16.34
C ASN A 30 -6.61 -8.06 -17.05
N LYS A 31 -7.89 -8.15 -16.66
CA LYS A 31 -8.95 -7.27 -17.19
C LYS A 31 -8.91 -5.88 -16.57
N ASP A 32 -8.58 -5.82 -15.29
CA ASP A 32 -8.50 -4.57 -14.54
C ASP A 32 -7.33 -4.63 -13.53
N MET A 33 -6.34 -3.77 -13.70
CA MET A 33 -5.18 -3.67 -12.81
C MET A 33 -5.40 -2.74 -11.61
N GLU A 34 -6.48 -1.97 -11.57
CA GLU A 34 -6.77 -1.04 -10.48
C GLU A 34 -6.83 -1.70 -9.11
N PRO A 35 -7.43 -2.91 -8.94
CA PRO A 35 -7.41 -3.58 -7.66
C PRO A 35 -6.01 -3.97 -7.17
N LEU A 36 -5.10 -4.32 -8.10
CA LEU A 36 -3.72 -4.62 -7.77
C LEU A 36 -2.95 -3.35 -7.40
N LEU A 37 -3.16 -2.27 -8.16
CA LEU A 37 -2.60 -0.96 -7.85
C LEU A 37 -3.11 -0.40 -6.51
N GLY A 38 -4.35 -0.68 -6.14
CA GLY A 38 -4.93 -0.34 -4.84
C GLY A 38 -4.29 -1.05 -3.64
N LEU A 39 -3.48 -2.09 -3.87
CA LEU A 39 -2.69 -2.74 -2.83
C LEU A 39 -1.29 -2.13 -2.68
N LEU A 40 -0.84 -1.32 -3.63
CA LEU A 40 0.49 -0.73 -3.61
C LEU A 40 0.47 0.63 -2.90
N THR A 41 1.48 0.86 -2.06
CA THR A 41 1.76 2.20 -1.53
C THR A 41 2.18 3.14 -2.65
N GLY A 42 2.12 4.45 -2.42
CA GLY A 42 2.62 5.44 -3.37
C GLY A 42 4.10 5.25 -3.67
N GLU A 43 4.91 4.95 -2.65
CA GLU A 43 6.34 4.65 -2.78
C GLU A 43 6.57 3.40 -3.64
N SER A 44 5.76 2.34 -3.45
CA SER A 44 5.81 1.14 -4.29
C SER A 44 5.45 1.45 -5.75
N MET A 45 4.40 2.23 -6.00
CA MET A 45 4.03 2.63 -7.36
C MET A 45 5.14 3.44 -8.07
N GLU A 46 5.78 4.39 -7.38
CA GLU A 46 6.92 5.13 -7.93
C GLU A 46 8.12 4.23 -8.20
N PHE A 47 8.41 3.32 -7.30
CA PHE A 47 9.50 2.37 -7.46
C PHE A 47 9.28 1.44 -8.66
N LEU A 48 8.05 0.95 -8.86
CA LEU A 48 7.67 0.12 -10.01
C LEU A 48 7.96 0.83 -11.35
N VAL A 49 7.60 2.10 -11.47
CA VAL A 49 7.89 2.89 -12.67
C VAL A 49 9.39 2.98 -12.92
N ARG A 50 10.18 3.24 -11.88
CA ARG A 50 11.65 3.30 -12.00
C ARG A 50 12.27 1.97 -12.41
N LEU A 51 11.76 0.85 -11.88
CA LEU A 51 12.26 -0.49 -12.25
C LEU A 51 12.01 -0.82 -13.73
N THR A 52 10.89 -0.40 -14.28
CA THR A 52 10.56 -0.66 -15.68
C THR A 52 11.34 0.20 -16.66
N GLU A 53 11.89 1.32 -16.23
CA GLU A 53 12.78 2.18 -17.02
C GLU A 53 14.22 1.60 -17.09
N GLY A 54 14.58 0.67 -16.21
CA GLY A 54 15.90 0.02 -16.14
C GLY A 54 16.08 -1.15 -17.12
N LYS A 55 17.35 -1.44 -17.50
CA LYS A 55 17.67 -2.54 -18.42
C LYS A 55 17.82 -3.89 -17.72
N LYS A 56 18.42 -3.93 -16.55
CA LYS A 56 18.62 -5.09 -15.69
C LYS A 56 18.63 -4.58 -14.26
N VAL A 57 17.83 -5.17 -13.40
CA VAL A 57 17.71 -4.80 -12.00
C VAL A 57 18.23 -5.95 -11.16
N THR A 58 19.03 -5.63 -10.16
CA THR A 58 19.54 -6.61 -9.20
C THR A 58 19.06 -6.28 -7.79
N LEU A 59 19.10 -7.27 -6.89
CA LEU A 59 18.82 -7.04 -5.47
C LEU A 59 19.73 -5.94 -4.88
N ALA A 60 20.97 -5.82 -5.36
CA ALA A 60 21.90 -4.79 -4.91
C ALA A 60 21.42 -3.38 -5.27
N ASP A 61 20.76 -3.22 -6.43
CA ASP A 61 20.17 -1.94 -6.86
C ASP A 61 18.95 -1.55 -6.02
N CYS A 62 18.37 -2.52 -5.33
CA CYS A 62 17.14 -2.38 -4.54
C CYS A 62 17.36 -2.35 -3.03
N LEU A 63 18.61 -2.29 -2.53
CA LEU A 63 18.90 -2.39 -1.10
C LEU A 63 18.16 -1.36 -0.22
N GLY A 64 17.86 -0.18 -0.76
CA GLY A 64 17.07 0.84 -0.05
C GLY A 64 15.56 0.66 -0.14
N MET A 65 15.08 -0.33 -0.90
CA MET A 65 13.66 -0.52 -1.26
C MET A 65 13.27 -2.00 -1.14
N LEU A 66 13.86 -2.71 -0.17
CA LEU A 66 13.60 -4.15 0.00
C LEU A 66 12.16 -4.43 0.43
N GLY A 67 11.55 -3.54 1.22
CA GLY A 67 10.16 -3.67 1.63
C GLY A 67 9.21 -3.63 0.43
N GLU A 68 9.41 -2.70 -0.50
CA GLU A 68 8.64 -2.59 -1.74
C GLU A 68 8.86 -3.80 -2.65
N LEU A 69 10.07 -4.34 -2.65
CA LEU A 69 10.39 -5.53 -3.42
C LEU A 69 9.67 -6.77 -2.89
N ASP A 70 9.56 -6.92 -1.57
CA ASP A 70 8.78 -7.98 -0.93
C ASP A 70 7.30 -7.91 -1.33
N VAL A 71 6.74 -6.70 -1.42
CA VAL A 71 5.38 -6.48 -1.95
C VAL A 71 5.27 -7.00 -3.38
N TYR A 72 6.24 -6.71 -4.23
CA TYR A 72 6.19 -7.16 -5.63
C TYR A 72 6.29 -8.67 -5.76
N PHE A 73 7.13 -9.33 -4.99
CA PHE A 73 7.17 -10.80 -4.95
C PHE A 73 5.84 -11.38 -4.45
N ALA A 74 5.27 -10.81 -3.40
CA ALA A 74 4.00 -11.26 -2.84
C ALA A 74 2.82 -11.06 -3.81
N CYS A 75 2.82 -9.96 -4.57
CA CYS A 75 1.81 -9.65 -5.58
C CYS A 75 2.07 -10.31 -6.95
N GLY A 76 3.19 -11.01 -7.12
CA GLY A 76 3.56 -11.62 -8.41
C GLY A 76 3.94 -10.61 -9.48
N LEU A 77 4.40 -9.41 -9.10
CA LEU A 77 4.89 -8.37 -10.01
C LEU A 77 6.37 -8.56 -10.35
N ALA A 78 7.11 -9.26 -9.50
CA ALA A 78 8.51 -9.56 -9.70
C ALA A 78 8.82 -11.02 -9.37
N ASP A 79 9.90 -11.53 -9.94
CA ASP A 79 10.46 -12.86 -9.70
C ASP A 79 11.99 -12.79 -9.68
N LEU A 80 12.65 -13.70 -8.98
CA LEU A 80 14.11 -13.87 -9.03
C LEU A 80 14.47 -14.76 -10.20
N GLU A 81 15.09 -14.18 -11.23
CA GLU A 81 15.52 -14.92 -12.42
C GLU A 81 16.82 -15.67 -12.18
N ASP A 82 17.75 -15.08 -11.43
CA ASP A 82 19.01 -15.67 -11.05
C ASP A 82 19.30 -15.41 -9.57
N PHE A 83 19.35 -16.49 -8.77
CA PHE A 83 19.63 -16.41 -7.34
C PHE A 83 21.07 -16.02 -7.02
N ASP A 84 22.02 -16.46 -7.83
CA ASP A 84 23.45 -16.24 -7.57
C ASP A 84 23.84 -14.79 -7.88
N GLU A 85 23.27 -14.23 -8.96
CA GLU A 85 23.47 -12.82 -9.33
C GLU A 85 22.44 -11.87 -8.70
N GLY A 86 21.38 -12.41 -8.07
CA GLY A 86 20.29 -11.63 -7.51
C GLY A 86 19.51 -10.84 -8.55
N VAL A 87 19.34 -11.40 -9.77
CA VAL A 87 18.66 -10.72 -10.87
C VAL A 87 17.16 -10.77 -10.69
N ILE A 88 16.54 -9.60 -10.73
CA ILE A 88 15.10 -9.43 -10.63
C ILE A 88 14.51 -9.33 -12.04
N ARG A 89 13.50 -10.14 -12.31
CA ARG A 89 12.67 -10.06 -13.51
C ARG A 89 11.30 -9.51 -13.14
N LEU A 90 10.89 -8.45 -13.81
CA LEU A 90 9.52 -7.95 -13.72
C LEU A 90 8.60 -8.78 -14.62
N THR A 91 7.40 -9.04 -14.11
CA THR A 91 6.37 -9.75 -14.87
C THR A 91 5.71 -8.83 -15.90
N PRO A 92 5.01 -9.37 -16.92
CA PRO A 92 4.23 -8.55 -17.85
C PRO A 92 3.17 -7.70 -17.15
N GLU A 93 2.61 -8.18 -16.04
CA GLU A 93 1.66 -7.48 -15.20
C GLU A 93 2.29 -6.24 -14.55
N ALA A 94 3.52 -6.36 -14.08
CA ALA A 94 4.29 -5.21 -13.57
C ALA A 94 4.45 -4.13 -14.63
N GLY A 95 4.74 -4.53 -15.88
CA GLY A 95 4.83 -3.62 -17.03
C GLY A 95 3.51 -2.84 -17.25
N LYS A 96 2.37 -3.53 -17.23
CA LYS A 96 1.05 -2.89 -17.35
C LYS A 96 0.76 -1.92 -16.20
N CYS A 97 1.04 -2.34 -14.96
CA CYS A 97 0.89 -1.47 -13.79
C CYS A 97 1.75 -0.22 -13.91
N ALA A 98 3.02 -0.36 -14.32
CA ALA A 98 3.92 0.77 -14.51
C ALA A 98 3.45 1.71 -15.63
N GLU A 99 2.90 1.18 -16.71
CA GLU A 99 2.30 1.97 -17.79
C GLU A 99 1.13 2.83 -17.28
N ILE A 100 0.23 2.24 -16.48
CA ILE A 100 -0.88 2.96 -15.84
C ILE A 100 -0.32 4.05 -14.89
N CYS A 101 0.63 3.70 -14.03
CA CYS A 101 1.27 4.63 -13.10
C CYS A 101 2.00 5.79 -13.82
N SER A 102 2.49 5.57 -15.04
CA SER A 102 3.21 6.56 -15.84
C SER A 102 2.30 7.59 -16.52
N GLN A 103 0.99 7.36 -16.56
CA GLN A 103 0.04 8.34 -17.10
C GLN A 103 0.05 9.64 -16.28
N LYS A 104 -0.01 10.77 -16.96
CA LYS A 104 0.13 12.10 -16.33
C LYS A 104 -0.77 12.32 -15.13
N ASN A 105 -2.05 11.99 -15.25
CA ASN A 105 -3.01 12.16 -14.15
C ASN A 105 -2.72 11.22 -12.99
N ARG A 106 -2.30 9.99 -13.29
CA ARG A 106 -1.96 8.99 -12.28
C ARG A 106 -0.68 9.37 -11.53
N ARG A 107 0.35 9.86 -12.23
CA ARG A 107 1.57 10.39 -11.59
C ARG A 107 1.26 11.49 -10.59
N GLN A 108 0.39 12.43 -10.93
CA GLN A 108 -0.02 13.49 -10.01
C GLN A 108 -0.73 12.93 -8.75
N GLN A 109 -1.58 11.91 -8.92
CA GLN A 109 -2.20 11.23 -7.79
C GLN A 109 -1.17 10.50 -6.91
N ILE A 110 -0.23 9.79 -7.52
CA ILE A 110 0.85 9.09 -6.81
C ILE A 110 1.71 10.08 -6.01
N GLU A 111 2.09 11.21 -6.59
CA GLU A 111 2.83 12.27 -5.89
C GLU A 111 2.09 12.78 -4.65
N VAL A 112 0.76 12.92 -4.72
CA VAL A 112 -0.07 13.29 -3.57
C VAL A 112 -0.06 12.19 -2.52
N ILE A 113 -0.24 10.93 -2.92
CA ILE A 113 -0.23 9.77 -2.02
C ILE A 113 1.12 9.68 -1.29
N VAL A 114 2.23 9.68 -2.02
CA VAL A 114 3.60 9.64 -1.45
C VAL A 114 3.83 10.76 -0.43
N LYS A 115 3.33 11.95 -0.73
CA LYS A 115 3.44 13.11 0.15
C LYS A 115 2.67 12.91 1.47
N LEU A 116 1.45 12.37 1.36
CA LEU A 116 0.63 12.07 2.54
C LEU A 116 1.24 10.93 3.36
N GLU A 117 1.67 9.83 2.73
CA GLU A 117 2.35 8.70 3.39
C GLU A 117 3.60 9.14 4.15
N SER A 118 4.48 9.88 3.49
CA SER A 118 5.73 10.35 4.08
C SER A 118 5.48 11.25 5.31
N ASN A 119 4.46 12.12 5.26
CA ASN A 119 4.13 12.97 6.39
C ASN A 119 3.34 12.23 7.47
N MET A 120 2.49 11.28 7.11
CA MET A 120 1.83 10.38 8.06
C MET A 120 2.88 9.63 8.89
N LYS A 121 3.85 8.99 8.25
CA LYS A 121 4.96 8.28 8.93
C LYS A 121 5.73 9.22 9.86
N ARG A 122 5.99 10.47 9.45
CA ARG A 122 6.64 11.47 10.31
C ARG A 122 5.82 11.81 11.55
N PHE A 123 4.52 12.06 11.39
CA PHE A 123 3.65 12.35 12.53
C PHE A 123 3.52 11.16 13.46
N LEU A 124 3.35 9.95 12.93
CA LEU A 124 3.30 8.75 13.76
C LEU A 124 4.62 8.50 14.50
N ASN A 125 5.77 8.76 13.87
CA ASN A 125 7.07 8.69 14.54
C ASN A 125 7.23 9.71 15.69
N MET A 126 6.55 10.86 15.60
CA MET A 126 6.57 11.89 16.65
C MET A 126 5.58 11.61 17.78
N TYR A 127 4.41 11.12 17.42
CA TYR A 127 3.27 11.01 18.33
C TYR A 127 2.94 9.56 18.74
N GLY A 128 3.46 8.57 18.05
CA GLY A 128 3.16 7.15 18.27
C GLY A 128 1.80 6.72 17.73
N VAL A 129 0.75 7.45 18.06
CA VAL A 129 -0.64 7.20 17.67
C VAL A 129 -1.37 8.52 17.40
N MET A 130 -2.29 8.52 16.45
CA MET A 130 -3.17 9.66 16.15
C MET A 130 -4.57 9.20 15.77
N GLU A 131 -5.58 9.89 16.28
CA GLU A 131 -6.96 9.71 15.85
C GLU A 131 -7.09 10.05 14.37
N ALA A 132 -7.80 9.22 13.60
CA ALA A 132 -7.90 9.37 12.15
C ALA A 132 -8.54 10.71 11.73
N GLU A 133 -9.55 11.14 12.49
CA GLU A 133 -10.25 12.43 12.31
C GLU A 133 -9.32 13.65 12.48
N LYS A 134 -8.29 13.55 13.32
CA LYS A 134 -7.30 14.62 13.54
C LYS A 134 -6.14 14.51 12.54
N LEU A 135 -5.76 13.31 12.16
CA LEU A 135 -4.61 13.05 11.30
C LEU A 135 -4.83 13.60 9.88
N LEU A 136 -5.94 13.27 9.23
CA LEU A 136 -6.18 13.67 7.84
C LEU A 136 -6.27 15.19 7.64
N PRO A 137 -7.03 15.96 8.44
CA PRO A 137 -7.03 17.43 8.32
C PRO A 137 -5.64 18.05 8.52
N LEU A 138 -4.86 17.50 9.47
CA LEU A 138 -3.49 17.93 9.71
C LEU A 138 -2.59 17.66 8.49
N LEU A 139 -2.66 16.45 7.92
CA LEU A 139 -1.93 16.09 6.72
C LEU A 139 -2.31 16.97 5.53
N ASN A 140 -3.60 17.16 5.28
CA ASN A 140 -4.09 18.04 4.21
C ASN A 140 -3.58 19.47 4.36
N SER A 141 -3.66 20.02 5.57
CA SER A 141 -3.16 21.36 5.87
C SER A 141 -1.65 21.47 5.66
N TYR A 142 -0.89 20.50 6.16
CA TYR A 142 0.58 20.53 6.08
C TYR A 142 1.11 20.32 4.66
N THR A 143 0.47 19.44 3.90
CA THR A 143 0.91 19.08 2.53
C THR A 143 0.33 19.97 1.45
N GLY A 144 -0.71 20.75 1.78
CA GLY A 144 -1.50 21.51 0.81
C GLY A 144 -2.37 20.63 -0.10
N CYS A 145 -2.62 19.38 0.33
CA CYS A 145 -3.51 18.45 -0.36
C CYS A 145 -4.97 18.63 0.09
N SER A 146 -5.89 18.02 -0.63
CA SER A 146 -7.31 17.99 -0.30
C SER A 146 -7.82 16.60 -0.62
N MET A 147 -7.58 15.66 0.31
CA MET A 147 -8.02 14.27 0.20
C MET A 147 -9.17 14.03 1.17
N GLU A 148 -10.20 13.34 0.73
CA GLU A 148 -11.32 12.94 1.58
C GLU A 148 -10.99 11.66 2.36
N MET A 149 -11.70 11.40 3.47
CA MET A 149 -11.39 10.28 4.37
C MET A 149 -11.50 8.92 3.67
N GLU A 150 -12.51 8.70 2.84
CA GLU A 150 -12.69 7.46 2.08
C GLU A 150 -11.51 7.22 1.13
N GLU A 151 -11.07 8.26 0.43
CA GLU A 151 -9.92 8.19 -0.47
C GLU A 151 -8.60 7.96 0.29
N PHE A 152 -8.43 8.61 1.45
CA PHE A 152 -7.28 8.43 2.32
C PHE A 152 -7.20 7.01 2.86
N TYR A 153 -8.34 6.46 3.27
CA TYR A 153 -8.45 5.08 3.70
C TYR A 153 -7.98 4.11 2.62
N ASP A 154 -8.60 4.21 1.43
CA ASP A 154 -8.35 3.25 0.35
C ASP A 154 -6.94 3.35 -0.26
N LYS A 155 -6.41 4.56 -0.39
CA LYS A 155 -5.15 4.79 -1.13
C LYS A 155 -3.92 4.95 -0.25
N VAL A 156 -4.09 5.23 1.03
CA VAL A 156 -2.97 5.47 1.96
C VAL A 156 -2.98 4.47 3.10
N LEU A 157 -4.07 4.42 3.87
CA LEU A 157 -4.07 3.63 5.10
C LEU A 157 -4.05 2.13 4.84
N VAL A 158 -4.93 1.63 3.97
CA VAL A 158 -5.02 0.19 3.68
C VAL A 158 -3.73 -0.36 3.07
N PRO A 159 -3.14 0.25 2.03
CA PRO A 159 -1.86 -0.23 1.49
C PRO A 159 -0.75 -0.24 2.54
N ASN A 160 -0.61 0.83 3.33
CA ASN A 160 0.42 0.89 4.36
C ASN A 160 0.20 -0.16 5.46
N ALA A 161 -1.01 -0.35 5.95
CA ALA A 161 -1.31 -1.38 6.95
C ALA A 161 -1.14 -2.81 6.43
N CYS A 162 -1.32 -3.05 5.13
CA CYS A 162 -1.13 -4.38 4.53
C CYS A 162 0.34 -4.79 4.45
N TRP A 163 1.25 -3.84 4.22
CA TRP A 163 2.65 -4.13 3.90
C TRP A 163 3.65 -3.60 4.93
N ASP A 164 3.27 -2.56 5.67
CA ASP A 164 4.08 -2.00 6.73
C ASP A 164 3.58 -2.52 8.09
N ASN A 165 4.20 -3.59 8.58
CA ASN A 165 3.87 -4.18 9.88
C ASN A 165 4.01 -3.20 11.06
N SER A 166 4.60 -2.01 10.82
CA SER A 166 4.69 -0.96 11.83
C SER A 166 3.44 -0.08 11.89
N THR A 167 2.54 -0.17 10.91
CA THR A 167 1.32 0.65 10.87
C THR A 167 0.11 -0.17 11.31
N VAL A 168 -0.48 0.17 12.44
CA VAL A 168 -1.67 -0.45 13.00
C VAL A 168 -2.88 0.46 12.78
N LEU A 169 -3.97 -0.12 12.26
CA LEU A 169 -5.27 0.56 12.14
C LEU A 169 -6.24 -0.03 13.15
N LYS A 170 -6.77 0.82 14.03
CA LYS A 170 -7.90 0.44 14.88
C LYS A 170 -9.20 0.82 14.22
N MET A 171 -10.05 -0.19 14.02
CA MET A 171 -11.37 -0.04 13.40
C MET A 171 -12.46 -0.33 14.43
N GLU A 172 -13.54 0.47 14.40
CA GLU A 172 -14.78 0.16 15.09
C GLU A 172 -15.92 0.18 14.06
N GLY A 173 -16.43 -1.02 13.73
CA GLY A 173 -17.32 -1.19 12.59
C GLY A 173 -16.61 -0.82 11.28
N ASP A 174 -17.13 0.19 10.60
CA ASP A 174 -16.57 0.69 9.33
C ASP A 174 -15.77 1.99 9.50
N GLU A 175 -15.59 2.47 10.72
CA GLU A 175 -14.87 3.71 11.03
C GLU A 175 -13.44 3.42 11.50
N ILE A 176 -12.49 4.24 11.07
CA ILE A 176 -11.11 4.21 11.57
C ILE A 176 -11.06 5.12 12.79
N ILE A 177 -10.74 4.54 13.93
CA ILE A 177 -10.64 5.28 15.18
C ILE A 177 -9.26 5.94 15.28
N TYR A 178 -8.19 5.17 15.10
CA TYR A 178 -6.84 5.72 15.09
C TYR A 178 -5.87 4.94 14.19
N VAL A 179 -4.77 5.60 13.87
CA VAL A 179 -3.60 5.07 13.19
C VAL A 179 -2.42 5.10 14.14
N SER A 180 -1.68 4.01 14.26
CA SER A 180 -0.60 3.86 15.25
C SER A 180 0.61 3.14 14.68
N ILE A 181 1.79 3.41 15.25
CA ILE A 181 2.99 2.56 15.14
C ILE A 181 3.28 1.82 16.45
N LEU A 182 2.39 1.96 17.44
CA LEU A 182 2.45 1.27 18.73
C LEU A 182 1.50 0.07 18.71
N GLU A 183 1.78 -0.91 19.54
CA GLU A 183 0.83 -1.97 19.85
C GLU A 183 -0.47 -1.38 20.43
N GLU A 184 -1.58 -2.11 20.27
CA GLU A 184 -2.92 -1.61 20.60
C GLU A 184 -3.03 -1.09 22.05
N GLU A 185 -2.51 -1.85 23.04
CA GLU A 185 -2.55 -1.47 24.45
C GLU A 185 -1.79 -0.17 24.73
N ASP A 186 -0.61 -0.01 24.12
CA ASP A 186 0.21 1.19 24.28
C ASP A 186 -0.44 2.41 23.58
N ALA A 187 -1.05 2.20 22.41
CA ALA A 187 -1.75 3.23 21.68
C ALA A 187 -2.96 3.77 22.46
N GLU A 188 -3.78 2.88 23.02
CA GLU A 188 -4.93 3.24 23.85
C GLU A 188 -4.51 3.96 25.13
N TRP A 189 -3.43 3.51 25.77
CA TRP A 189 -2.87 4.20 26.94
C TRP A 189 -2.42 5.62 26.59
N VAL A 190 -1.66 5.80 25.50
CA VAL A 190 -1.21 7.14 25.05
C VAL A 190 -2.38 8.07 24.77
N LEU A 191 -3.42 7.58 24.08
CA LEU A 191 -4.62 8.37 23.78
C LEU A 191 -5.37 8.75 25.05
N SER A 192 -5.50 7.84 26.02
CA SER A 192 -6.16 8.13 27.30
C SER A 192 -5.44 9.23 28.09
N GLN A 193 -4.10 9.17 28.11
CA GLN A 193 -3.31 10.22 28.80
C GLN A 193 -3.49 11.59 28.14
N ARG A 194 -3.55 11.65 26.80
CA ARG A 194 -3.77 12.94 26.11
C ARG A 194 -5.15 13.52 26.39
N ALA A 195 -6.18 12.68 26.45
CA ALA A 195 -7.53 13.14 26.78
C ALA A 195 -7.63 13.78 28.18
N GLU A 196 -6.74 13.41 29.11
CA GLU A 196 -6.67 14.02 30.42
C GLU A 196 -6.04 15.43 30.42
N PHE A 197 -5.24 15.76 29.40
CA PHE A 197 -4.54 17.04 29.26
C PHE A 197 -5.21 18.00 28.27
N ASP A 198 -6.13 17.55 27.44
CA ASP A 198 -6.94 18.36 26.53
C ASP A 198 -8.16 18.93 27.30
N VAL A 199 -7.89 19.82 28.26
CA VAL A 199 -8.91 20.61 29.01
C VAL A 199 -8.97 22.02 28.46
#